data_4df399c4f8e06439d8f6ea9740613684
#
_entry.id   4df399c4f8e06439d8f6ea9740613684
#
_cell.length_a   1.000
_cell.length_b   1.000
_cell.length_c   1.000
_cell.angle_alpha   90.00
_cell.angle_beta   90.00
_cell.angle_gamma   90.00
#
_symmetry.space_group_name_H-M   'P 1'
#
loop_
_entity.id
_entity.type
_entity.pdbx_description
1 polymer ?
#
loop_
_entity_poly.entity_id
_entity_poly.type
_entity_poly.pdbx_seq_one_letter_code
_entity_poly.pdbx_strand_id
1 'polypeptide(L)'
;LDPDGVVRYASPNAVSAVHRTGHVGNVMGEVLAQVVADIAARGGSTVDESLAVVAMGRAAWRSELETASATITLRAIPLTVGGVRTGAMVLLRDVSELRRREQELLTKDATIREIHHRVKNNLQTVAALLRLQSRRVTDEAARAALDEAVRRVGTIALVHETLSQGIDESVNFDDIAVRGLRAIVEVATREHRVDSTFTGSFGRMRAE
;
A
#
# COMPACT_ATOMS: atom_id res chain seq x y z
N LEU A 1 22.36 18.28 -21.26
CA LEU A 1 21.64 18.96 -22.33
C LEU A 1 22.24 20.32 -22.55
N ASP A 2 22.20 20.78 -23.82
CA ASP A 2 22.46 22.18 -24.14
C ASP A 2 21.22 23.09 -23.88
N PRO A 3 21.29 24.41 -24.17
CA PRO A 3 20.15 25.32 -23.98
C PRO A 3 18.89 24.94 -24.77
N ASP A 4 19.05 24.26 -25.93
CA ASP A 4 17.96 23.83 -26.79
C ASP A 4 17.38 22.46 -26.39
N GLY A 5 17.94 21.81 -25.36
CA GLY A 5 17.52 20.51 -24.91
C GLY A 5 18.12 19.33 -25.66
N VAL A 6 19.14 19.59 -26.49
CA VAL A 6 19.84 18.54 -27.23
C VAL A 6 20.81 17.80 -26.29
N VAL A 7 20.81 16.49 -26.35
CA VAL A 7 21.70 15.63 -25.55
C VAL A 7 23.13 15.74 -26.07
N ARG A 8 23.99 16.40 -25.32
CA ARG A 8 25.43 16.55 -25.67
C ARG A 8 26.28 15.41 -25.11
N TYR A 9 25.84 14.83 -24.00
CA TYR A 9 26.49 13.69 -23.37
C TYR A 9 25.48 12.83 -22.67
N ALA A 10 25.63 11.52 -22.75
CA ALA A 10 24.88 10.55 -21.98
C ALA A 10 25.84 9.49 -21.45
N SER A 11 25.75 9.21 -20.14
CA SER A 11 26.53 8.12 -19.53
C SER A 11 26.02 6.77 -20.04
N PRO A 12 26.83 5.68 -20.02
CA PRO A 12 26.38 4.35 -20.43
C PRO A 12 25.14 3.88 -19.68
N ASN A 13 25.04 4.21 -18.38
CA ASN A 13 23.86 3.88 -17.58
C ASN A 13 22.61 4.65 -18.04
N ALA A 14 22.73 5.93 -18.42
CA ALA A 14 21.63 6.72 -18.95
C ALA A 14 21.15 6.16 -20.29
N VAL A 15 22.06 5.83 -21.18
CA VAL A 15 21.75 5.18 -22.48
C VAL A 15 21.01 3.85 -22.23
N SER A 16 21.53 3.00 -21.34
CA SER A 16 20.91 1.73 -21.00
C SER A 16 19.50 1.90 -20.39
N ALA A 17 19.30 2.94 -19.56
CA ALA A 17 18.00 3.24 -19.00
C ALA A 17 16.99 3.64 -20.08
N VAL A 18 17.38 4.51 -21.02
CA VAL A 18 16.54 4.92 -22.14
C VAL A 18 16.23 3.74 -23.08
N HIS A 19 17.20 2.87 -23.35
CA HIS A 19 16.95 1.68 -24.16
C HIS A 19 15.95 0.72 -23.53
N ARG A 20 15.93 0.58 -22.19
CA ARG A 20 14.93 -0.23 -21.49
C ARG A 20 13.51 0.27 -21.63
N THR A 21 13.30 1.56 -21.92
CA THR A 21 11.97 2.09 -22.22
C THR A 21 11.49 1.78 -23.63
N GLY A 22 12.29 1.07 -24.43
CA GLY A 22 11.97 0.72 -25.81
C GLY A 22 12.47 1.75 -26.86
N HIS A 23 13.28 2.74 -26.46
CA HIS A 23 13.94 3.62 -27.41
C HIS A 23 15.06 2.85 -28.14
N VAL A 24 15.05 2.91 -29.45
CA VAL A 24 16.07 2.28 -30.31
C VAL A 24 16.80 3.40 -31.06
N GLY A 25 18.04 3.64 -30.68
CA GLY A 25 18.84 4.67 -31.32
C GLY A 25 19.88 5.30 -30.40
N ASN A 26 20.68 6.20 -30.97
CA ASN A 26 21.64 6.96 -30.21
C ASN A 26 20.97 8.22 -29.67
N VAL A 27 20.83 8.31 -28.37
CA VAL A 27 20.22 9.46 -27.68
C VAL A 27 21.05 10.75 -27.86
N MET A 28 22.37 10.62 -28.13
CA MET A 28 23.22 11.77 -28.29
C MET A 28 22.92 12.50 -29.61
N GLY A 29 22.76 13.79 -29.53
CA GLY A 29 22.38 14.65 -30.67
C GLY A 29 20.87 14.80 -30.83
N GLU A 30 20.05 14.04 -30.12
CA GLU A 30 18.59 14.18 -30.16
C GLU A 30 18.09 15.17 -29.08
N VAL A 31 16.91 15.75 -29.31
CA VAL A 31 16.23 16.59 -28.33
C VAL A 31 15.56 15.66 -27.31
N LEU A 32 15.98 15.72 -26.07
CA LEU A 32 15.48 14.78 -25.02
C LEU A 32 13.96 14.81 -24.91
N ALA A 33 13.32 15.96 -25.04
CA ALA A 33 11.87 16.08 -24.97
C ALA A 33 11.15 15.30 -26.08
N GLN A 34 11.72 15.22 -27.27
CA GLN A 34 11.20 14.41 -28.38
C GLN A 34 11.38 12.92 -28.10
N VAL A 35 12.56 12.52 -27.62
CA VAL A 35 12.83 11.13 -27.22
C VAL A 35 11.81 10.66 -26.16
N VAL A 36 11.58 11.48 -25.13
CA VAL A 36 10.60 11.18 -24.07
C VAL A 36 9.18 11.11 -24.61
N ALA A 37 8.79 12.05 -25.49
CA ALA A 37 7.47 12.04 -26.13
C ALA A 37 7.23 10.80 -27.00
N ASP A 38 8.22 10.38 -27.77
CA ASP A 38 8.15 9.18 -28.60
C ASP A 38 8.07 7.89 -27.79
N ILE A 39 8.79 7.84 -26.68
CA ILE A 39 8.70 6.71 -25.73
C ILE A 39 7.31 6.65 -25.11
N ALA A 40 6.81 7.77 -24.60
CA ALA A 40 5.48 7.84 -23.97
C ALA A 40 4.37 7.45 -24.97
N ALA A 41 4.42 7.97 -26.21
CA ALA A 41 3.45 7.64 -27.25
C ALA A 41 3.44 6.13 -27.57
N ARG A 42 4.62 5.51 -27.69
CA ARG A 42 4.74 4.05 -27.92
C ARG A 42 4.31 3.22 -26.72
N GLY A 43 4.54 3.71 -25.51
CA GLY A 43 4.18 3.05 -24.26
C GLY A 43 2.70 3.22 -23.85
N GLY A 44 1.92 4.00 -24.60
CA GLY A 44 0.54 4.32 -24.26
C GLY A 44 0.41 5.28 -23.08
N SER A 45 1.50 5.93 -22.68
CA SER A 45 1.56 6.93 -21.61
C SER A 45 1.39 8.33 -22.19
N THR A 46 0.86 9.25 -21.38
CA THR A 46 0.77 10.67 -21.73
C THR A 46 1.95 11.44 -21.15
N VAL A 47 2.50 12.35 -21.94
CA VAL A 47 3.48 13.31 -21.42
C VAL A 47 2.71 14.41 -20.70
N ASP A 48 2.81 14.44 -19.39
CA ASP A 48 2.28 15.53 -18.58
C ASP A 48 3.21 16.77 -18.62
N GLU A 49 2.71 17.89 -18.12
CA GLU A 49 3.48 19.14 -18.10
C GLU A 49 4.78 19.01 -17.29
N SER A 50 4.77 18.24 -16.21
CA SER A 50 5.95 18.05 -15.36
C SER A 50 7.05 17.28 -16.07
N LEU A 51 6.69 16.23 -16.81
CA LEU A 51 7.62 15.46 -17.62
C LEU A 51 8.21 16.28 -18.76
N ALA A 52 7.38 17.09 -19.43
CA ALA A 52 7.86 18.01 -20.48
C ALA A 52 8.85 19.03 -19.93
N VAL A 53 8.58 19.64 -18.77
CA VAL A 53 9.49 20.60 -18.12
C VAL A 53 10.84 19.95 -17.78
N VAL A 54 10.82 18.72 -17.25
CA VAL A 54 12.04 17.97 -16.92
C VAL A 54 12.82 17.61 -18.18
N ALA A 55 12.14 17.11 -19.20
CA ALA A 55 12.78 16.68 -20.44
C ALA A 55 13.42 17.87 -21.20
N MET A 56 12.84 19.08 -21.08
CA MET A 56 13.43 20.31 -21.61
C MET A 56 14.56 20.87 -20.72
N GLY A 57 14.72 20.39 -19.49
CA GLY A 57 15.74 20.88 -18.55
C GLY A 57 15.55 22.35 -18.13
N ARG A 58 14.30 22.86 -18.15
CA ARG A 58 14.03 24.27 -17.90
C ARG A 58 13.92 24.63 -16.42
N ALA A 59 13.51 23.69 -15.58
CA ALA A 59 13.34 23.88 -14.16
C ALA A 59 13.94 22.72 -13.37
N ALA A 60 14.33 22.97 -12.12
CA ALA A 60 14.75 21.93 -11.18
C ALA A 60 13.52 21.16 -10.71
N TRP A 61 13.16 20.12 -11.45
CA TRP A 61 11.98 19.33 -11.22
C TRP A 61 12.27 17.83 -11.32
N ARG A 62 11.34 17.02 -10.83
CA ARG A 62 11.38 15.56 -10.94
C ARG A 62 10.08 15.07 -11.54
N SER A 63 10.16 14.12 -12.47
CA SER A 63 8.99 13.42 -12.99
C SER A 63 9.32 11.96 -13.23
N GLU A 64 8.31 11.16 -13.53
CA GLU A 64 8.44 9.73 -13.84
C GLU A 64 7.91 9.48 -15.24
N LEU A 65 8.64 8.65 -15.98
CA LEU A 65 8.23 8.10 -17.27
C LEU A 65 7.93 6.62 -17.05
N GLU A 66 6.66 6.26 -17.15
CA GLU A 66 6.20 4.90 -17.03
C GLU A 66 5.91 4.34 -18.42
N THR A 67 6.46 3.15 -18.69
CA THR A 67 6.23 2.39 -19.92
C THR A 67 5.87 0.95 -19.56
N ALA A 68 5.41 0.17 -20.53
CA ALA A 68 5.13 -1.25 -20.32
C ALA A 68 6.37 -2.06 -19.87
N SER A 69 7.58 -1.59 -20.19
CA SER A 69 8.85 -2.32 -19.95
C SER A 69 9.67 -1.76 -18.79
N ALA A 70 9.53 -0.47 -18.46
CA ALA A 70 10.32 0.17 -17.41
C ALA A 70 9.66 1.43 -16.86
N THR A 71 9.97 1.75 -15.61
CA THR A 71 9.65 3.03 -14.96
C THR A 71 10.94 3.77 -14.67
N ILE A 72 11.12 4.94 -15.24
CA ILE A 72 12.30 5.77 -15.07
C ILE A 72 11.92 7.07 -14.39
N THR A 73 12.61 7.40 -13.32
CA THR A 73 12.57 8.74 -12.72
C THR A 73 13.57 9.63 -13.45
N LEU A 74 13.10 10.80 -13.88
CA LEU A 74 13.90 11.86 -14.45
C LEU A 74 13.98 13.03 -13.46
N ARG A 75 15.16 13.58 -13.26
CA ARG A 75 15.37 14.82 -12.47
C ARG A 75 16.23 15.78 -13.27
N ALA A 76 15.68 16.94 -13.59
CA ALA A 76 16.42 18.02 -14.25
C ALA A 76 17.06 18.95 -13.23
N ILE A 77 18.25 19.41 -13.55
CA ILE A 77 19.02 20.43 -12.83
C ILE A 77 19.50 21.45 -13.87
N PRO A 78 18.84 22.61 -14.00
CA PRO A 78 19.28 23.66 -14.91
C PRO A 78 20.69 24.13 -14.57
N LEU A 79 21.50 24.35 -15.58
CA LEU A 79 22.85 24.91 -15.44
C LEU A 79 22.79 26.36 -15.87
N THR A 80 23.26 27.26 -15.00
CA THR A 80 23.22 28.71 -15.25
C THR A 80 24.60 29.34 -15.05
N VAL A 81 24.95 30.28 -15.91
CA VAL A 81 26.15 31.10 -15.77
C VAL A 81 25.72 32.56 -15.88
N GLY A 82 26.03 33.35 -14.86
CA GLY A 82 25.62 34.76 -14.84
C GLY A 82 24.10 34.99 -14.88
N GLY A 83 23.30 34.05 -14.37
CA GLY A 83 21.83 34.11 -14.40
C GLY A 83 21.19 33.63 -15.71
N VAL A 84 22.01 33.33 -16.72
CA VAL A 84 21.54 32.81 -18.01
C VAL A 84 21.68 31.30 -18.04
N ARG A 85 20.62 30.59 -18.46
CA ARG A 85 20.64 29.13 -18.61
C ARG A 85 21.54 28.73 -19.77
N THR A 86 22.57 27.94 -19.51
CA THR A 86 23.53 27.42 -20.47
C THR A 86 23.31 25.97 -20.83
N GLY A 87 22.38 25.31 -20.15
CA GLY A 87 22.03 23.91 -20.39
C GLY A 87 21.32 23.29 -19.19
N ALA A 88 21.34 21.96 -19.12
CA ALA A 88 20.81 21.21 -17.98
C ALA A 88 21.52 19.87 -17.81
N MET A 89 21.61 19.40 -16.58
CA MET A 89 21.91 18.00 -16.27
C MET A 89 20.60 17.28 -15.97
N VAL A 90 20.36 16.16 -16.65
CA VAL A 90 19.20 15.30 -16.38
C VAL A 90 19.71 13.98 -15.83
N LEU A 91 19.28 13.67 -14.61
CA LEU A 91 19.57 12.41 -13.95
C LEU A 91 18.44 11.43 -14.22
N LEU A 92 18.80 10.24 -14.66
CA LEU A 92 17.88 9.13 -14.96
C LEU A 92 18.12 8.01 -13.95
N ARG A 93 17.04 7.52 -13.37
CA ARG A 93 17.09 6.36 -12.47
C ARG A 93 15.99 5.38 -12.85
N ASP A 94 16.38 4.16 -13.15
CA ASP A 94 15.45 3.06 -13.32
C ASP A 94 14.94 2.64 -11.91
N VAL A 95 13.63 2.69 -11.75
CA VAL A 95 12.93 2.33 -10.51
C VAL A 95 11.95 1.18 -10.73
N SER A 96 12.01 0.51 -11.88
CA SER A 96 11.09 -0.57 -12.27
C SER A 96 11.01 -1.67 -11.24
N GLU A 97 12.16 -2.18 -10.80
CA GLU A 97 12.22 -3.25 -9.79
C GLU A 97 11.69 -2.79 -8.43
N LEU A 98 11.98 -1.54 -8.04
CA LEU A 98 11.45 -0.96 -6.80
C LEU A 98 9.92 -0.85 -6.88
N ARG A 99 9.39 -0.30 -7.96
CA ARG A 99 7.94 -0.15 -8.18
C ARG A 99 7.23 -1.50 -8.20
N ARG A 100 7.83 -2.49 -8.87
CA ARG A 100 7.30 -3.85 -8.90
C ARG A 100 7.19 -4.44 -7.49
N ARG A 101 8.24 -4.31 -6.68
CA ARG A 101 8.23 -4.80 -5.29
C ARG A 101 7.22 -4.07 -4.42
N GLU A 102 7.11 -2.74 -4.54
CA GLU A 102 6.09 -1.97 -3.84
C GLU A 102 4.68 -2.47 -4.19
N GLN A 103 4.43 -2.72 -5.48
CA GLN A 103 3.13 -3.20 -5.97
C GLN A 103 2.83 -4.62 -5.50
N GLU A 104 3.83 -5.51 -5.48
CA GLU A 104 3.72 -6.86 -4.93
C GLU A 104 3.38 -6.83 -3.42
N LEU A 105 4.00 -5.94 -2.66
CA LEU A 105 3.70 -5.77 -1.23
C LEU A 105 2.27 -5.26 -1.02
N LEU A 106 1.85 -4.22 -1.73
CA LEU A 106 0.49 -3.69 -1.65
C LEU A 106 -0.56 -4.75 -2.01
N THR A 107 -0.28 -5.58 -3.02
CA THR A 107 -1.18 -6.67 -3.43
C THR A 107 -1.25 -7.76 -2.36
N LYS A 108 -0.12 -8.12 -1.74
CA LYS A 108 -0.08 -9.07 -0.63
C LYS A 108 -0.88 -8.56 0.57
N ASP A 109 -0.72 -7.30 0.94
CA ASP A 109 -1.45 -6.70 2.06
C ASP A 109 -2.96 -6.66 1.79
N ALA A 110 -3.38 -6.33 0.57
CA ALA A 110 -4.79 -6.38 0.17
C ALA A 110 -5.35 -7.80 0.27
N THR A 111 -4.58 -8.81 -0.19
CA THR A 111 -4.96 -10.21 -0.11
C THR A 111 -5.08 -10.69 1.34
N ILE A 112 -4.15 -10.32 2.20
CA ILE A 112 -4.18 -10.67 3.62
C ILE A 112 -5.43 -10.07 4.29
N ARG A 113 -5.74 -8.80 4.03
CA ARG A 113 -6.98 -8.17 4.54
C ARG A 113 -8.24 -8.90 4.07
N GLU A 114 -8.30 -9.26 2.79
CA GLU A 114 -9.43 -10.03 2.24
C GLU A 114 -9.59 -11.39 2.93
N ILE A 115 -8.49 -12.11 3.18
CA ILE A 115 -8.51 -13.38 3.92
C ILE A 115 -9.06 -13.16 5.32
N HIS A 116 -8.60 -12.15 6.03
CA HIS A 116 -9.08 -11.82 7.37
C HIS A 116 -10.59 -11.52 7.38
N HIS A 117 -11.08 -10.72 6.44
CA HIS A 117 -12.50 -10.45 6.31
C HIS A 117 -13.32 -11.72 6.06
N ARG A 118 -12.83 -12.62 5.20
CA ARG A 118 -13.50 -13.91 4.94
C ARG A 118 -13.51 -14.83 6.16
N VAL A 119 -12.39 -14.93 6.87
CA VAL A 119 -12.32 -15.72 8.11
C VAL A 119 -13.31 -15.20 9.14
N LYS A 120 -13.38 -13.87 9.37
CA LYS A 120 -14.37 -13.26 10.25
C LYS A 120 -15.80 -13.63 9.87
N ASN A 121 -16.16 -13.47 8.59
CA ASN A 121 -17.49 -13.79 8.09
C ASN A 121 -17.85 -15.28 8.31
N ASN A 122 -16.88 -16.17 8.07
CA ASN A 122 -17.07 -17.59 8.29
C ASN A 122 -17.29 -17.90 9.78
N LEU A 123 -16.48 -17.31 10.68
CA LEU A 123 -16.64 -17.50 12.13
C LEU A 123 -17.99 -16.96 12.61
N GLN A 124 -18.46 -15.82 12.10
CA GLN A 124 -19.79 -15.29 12.42
C GLN A 124 -20.91 -16.23 11.96
N THR A 125 -20.79 -16.82 10.77
CA THR A 125 -21.75 -17.81 10.25
C THR A 125 -21.76 -19.05 11.11
N VAL A 126 -20.60 -19.59 11.51
CA VAL A 126 -20.49 -20.74 12.41
C VAL A 126 -21.14 -20.43 13.78
N ALA A 127 -20.85 -19.25 14.34
CA ALA A 127 -21.46 -18.83 15.60
C ALA A 127 -23.01 -18.74 15.50
N ALA A 128 -23.53 -18.21 14.38
CA ALA A 128 -24.97 -18.15 14.14
C ALA A 128 -25.61 -19.55 14.05
N LEU A 129 -24.96 -20.47 13.33
CA LEU A 129 -25.43 -21.85 13.22
C LEU A 129 -25.42 -22.57 14.59
N LEU A 130 -24.37 -22.41 15.38
CA LEU A 130 -24.29 -22.97 16.74
C LEU A 130 -25.39 -22.42 17.65
N ARG A 131 -25.68 -21.10 17.58
CA ARG A 131 -26.81 -20.49 18.32
C ARG A 131 -28.15 -21.06 17.89
N LEU A 132 -28.36 -21.31 16.60
CA LEU A 132 -29.59 -21.94 16.11
C LEU A 132 -29.74 -23.37 16.62
N GLN A 133 -28.63 -24.13 16.69
CA GLN A 133 -28.63 -25.48 17.25
C GLN A 133 -28.87 -25.46 18.75
N SER A 134 -28.24 -24.57 19.51
CA SER A 134 -28.46 -24.42 20.97
C SER A 134 -29.94 -24.19 21.31
N ARG A 135 -30.67 -23.41 20.48
CA ARG A 135 -32.12 -23.18 20.69
C ARG A 135 -33.01 -24.41 20.45
N ARG A 136 -32.52 -25.41 19.69
CA ARG A 136 -33.27 -26.64 19.37
C ARG A 136 -32.99 -27.78 20.32
N VAL A 137 -31.90 -27.69 21.09
CA VAL A 137 -31.52 -28.72 22.05
C VAL A 137 -32.30 -28.54 23.34
N THR A 138 -32.93 -29.61 23.80
CA THR A 138 -33.70 -29.64 25.06
C THR A 138 -32.87 -30.01 26.26
N ASP A 139 -31.79 -30.78 26.06
CA ASP A 139 -30.83 -31.13 27.10
C ASP A 139 -30.00 -29.92 27.53
N GLU A 140 -30.03 -29.63 28.83
CA GLU A 140 -29.42 -28.43 29.41
C GLU A 140 -27.88 -28.48 29.33
N ALA A 141 -27.29 -29.67 29.54
CA ALA A 141 -25.83 -29.87 29.45
C ALA A 141 -25.32 -29.67 28.02
N ALA A 142 -26.04 -30.20 27.04
CA ALA A 142 -25.71 -30.02 25.64
C ALA A 142 -25.89 -28.55 25.17
N ARG A 143 -26.92 -27.86 25.68
CA ARG A 143 -27.12 -26.41 25.41
C ARG A 143 -25.98 -25.58 25.98
N ALA A 144 -25.55 -25.83 27.21
CA ALA A 144 -24.44 -25.14 27.86
C ALA A 144 -23.13 -25.34 27.08
N ALA A 145 -22.87 -26.55 26.58
CA ALA A 145 -21.70 -26.85 25.74
C ALA A 145 -21.72 -26.09 24.43
N LEU A 146 -22.88 -25.96 23.75
CA LEU A 146 -23.03 -25.18 22.54
C LEU A 146 -22.84 -23.69 22.78
N ASP A 147 -23.38 -23.16 23.87
CA ASP A 147 -23.21 -21.75 24.22
C ASP A 147 -21.75 -21.41 24.55
N GLU A 148 -21.01 -22.34 25.19
CA GLU A 148 -19.56 -22.21 25.37
C GLU A 148 -18.82 -22.22 24.04
N ALA A 149 -19.19 -23.11 23.12
CA ALA A 149 -18.58 -23.12 21.78
C ALA A 149 -18.82 -21.79 21.02
N VAL A 150 -20.02 -21.22 21.13
CA VAL A 150 -20.33 -19.89 20.56
C VAL A 150 -19.43 -18.80 21.16
N ARG A 151 -19.22 -18.79 22.48
CA ARG A 151 -18.32 -17.83 23.14
C ARG A 151 -16.88 -17.96 22.60
N ARG A 152 -16.38 -19.18 22.50
CA ARG A 152 -15.01 -19.43 21.98
C ARG A 152 -14.86 -18.97 20.54
N VAL A 153 -15.82 -19.29 19.67
CA VAL A 153 -15.79 -18.81 18.26
C VAL A 153 -15.84 -17.29 18.21
N GLY A 154 -16.65 -16.64 19.06
CA GLY A 154 -16.72 -15.19 19.18
C GLY A 154 -15.38 -14.56 19.58
N THR A 155 -14.70 -15.16 20.58
CA THR A 155 -13.37 -14.70 21.02
C THR A 155 -12.32 -14.85 19.91
N ILE A 156 -12.32 -15.98 19.18
CA ILE A 156 -11.42 -16.19 18.04
C ILE A 156 -11.66 -15.14 16.96
N ALA A 157 -12.92 -14.85 16.63
CA ALA A 157 -13.27 -13.84 15.64
C ALA A 157 -12.77 -12.45 16.04
N LEU A 158 -12.91 -12.08 17.32
CA LEU A 158 -12.43 -10.80 17.86
C LEU A 158 -10.90 -10.69 17.77
N VAL A 159 -10.18 -11.73 18.22
CA VAL A 159 -8.70 -11.78 18.13
C VAL A 159 -8.25 -11.66 16.69
N HIS A 160 -8.88 -12.40 15.78
CA HIS A 160 -8.55 -12.40 14.36
C HIS A 160 -8.81 -11.02 13.70
N GLU A 161 -9.89 -10.34 14.08
CA GLU A 161 -10.20 -8.98 13.63
C GLU A 161 -9.15 -7.98 14.12
N THR A 162 -8.71 -8.13 15.35
CA THR A 162 -7.73 -7.23 15.96
C THR A 162 -6.35 -7.39 15.32
N LEU A 163 -5.92 -8.64 15.10
CA LEU A 163 -4.65 -8.92 14.42
C LEU A 163 -4.66 -8.45 12.96
N SER A 164 -5.82 -8.45 12.31
CA SER A 164 -5.94 -7.98 10.92
C SER A 164 -5.84 -6.45 10.75
N GLN A 165 -6.17 -5.70 11.80
CA GLN A 165 -6.05 -4.23 11.81
C GLN A 165 -4.64 -3.76 12.14
N GLY A 166 -3.76 -4.63 12.65
CA GLY A 166 -2.44 -4.31 13.18
C GLY A 166 -1.25 -4.60 12.26
N ILE A 167 -1.44 -4.83 10.96
CA ILE A 167 -0.31 -5.07 10.03
C ILE A 167 0.51 -3.78 9.80
N ASP A 168 -0.06 -2.62 10.10
CA ASP A 168 0.63 -1.33 10.04
C ASP A 168 0.53 -0.59 11.37
N GLU A 169 1.46 -0.79 12.29
CA GLU A 169 1.63 0.00 13.51
C GLU A 169 1.03 -0.59 14.80
N SER A 170 1.74 -0.37 15.88
CA SER A 170 1.41 -0.68 17.25
C SER A 170 -0.10 -0.61 17.57
N VAL A 171 -0.67 -1.75 17.90
CA VAL A 171 -2.07 -1.86 18.30
C VAL A 171 -2.24 -1.25 19.70
N ASN A 172 -3.23 -0.37 19.86
CA ASN A 172 -3.64 0.08 21.18
C ASN A 172 -4.40 -1.06 21.90
N PHE A 173 -3.73 -1.72 22.82
CA PHE A 173 -4.31 -2.87 23.51
C PHE A 173 -5.52 -2.48 24.39
N ASP A 174 -5.64 -1.23 24.76
CA ASP A 174 -6.79 -0.71 25.50
C ASP A 174 -8.09 -0.83 24.70
N ASP A 175 -8.04 -0.61 23.38
CA ASP A 175 -9.21 -0.77 22.50
C ASP A 175 -9.68 -2.23 22.43
N ILE A 176 -8.73 -3.17 22.45
CA ILE A 176 -9.02 -4.61 22.48
C ILE A 176 -9.66 -4.98 23.83
N ALA A 177 -9.06 -4.55 24.92
CA ALA A 177 -9.53 -4.84 26.27
C ALA A 177 -10.94 -4.28 26.49
N VAL A 178 -11.21 -3.05 26.05
CA VAL A 178 -12.54 -2.43 26.16
C VAL A 178 -13.58 -3.16 25.33
N ARG A 179 -13.25 -3.55 24.08
CA ARG A 179 -14.18 -4.33 23.22
C ARG A 179 -14.44 -5.72 23.78
N GLY A 180 -13.39 -6.41 24.24
CA GLY A 180 -13.51 -7.72 24.89
C GLY A 180 -14.36 -7.65 26.15
N LEU A 181 -14.13 -6.66 27.01
CA LEU A 181 -14.89 -6.45 28.22
C LEU A 181 -16.38 -6.16 27.93
N ARG A 182 -16.68 -5.30 26.96
CA ARG A 182 -18.06 -5.04 26.51
C ARG A 182 -18.76 -6.30 26.03
N ALA A 183 -18.10 -7.13 25.24
CA ALA A 183 -18.66 -8.39 24.77
C ALA A 183 -18.96 -9.37 25.92
N ILE A 184 -18.10 -9.41 26.95
CA ILE A 184 -18.30 -10.23 28.14
C ILE A 184 -19.46 -9.69 28.98
N VAL A 185 -19.51 -8.37 29.21
CA VAL A 185 -20.59 -7.71 29.97
C VAL A 185 -21.94 -7.90 29.28
N GLU A 186 -22.01 -7.75 27.96
CA GLU A 186 -23.24 -7.93 27.17
C GLU A 186 -23.82 -9.36 27.30
N VAL A 187 -22.94 -10.36 27.43
CA VAL A 187 -23.35 -11.74 27.67
C VAL A 187 -23.77 -11.96 29.14
N ALA A 188 -23.06 -11.36 30.10
CA ALA A 188 -23.31 -11.51 31.54
C ALA A 188 -24.57 -10.76 32.02
N THR A 189 -24.96 -9.66 31.32
CA THR A 189 -26.09 -8.80 31.72
C THR A 189 -27.47 -9.35 31.38
N ARG A 190 -27.59 -10.58 30.87
CA ARG A 190 -28.90 -11.18 30.60
C ARG A 190 -29.71 -11.48 31.85
N GLU A 191 -29.06 -11.59 33.01
CA GLU A 191 -29.73 -11.91 34.30
C GLU A 191 -29.48 -10.86 35.39
N HIS A 192 -28.42 -10.07 35.32
CA HIS A 192 -28.10 -9.08 36.36
C HIS A 192 -27.45 -7.83 35.69
N ARG A 193 -27.82 -6.64 36.20
CA ARG A 193 -27.21 -5.37 35.75
C ARG A 193 -25.78 -5.30 36.32
N VAL A 194 -24.79 -5.36 35.43
CA VAL A 194 -23.37 -5.28 35.79
C VAL A 194 -22.83 -3.94 35.30
N ASP A 195 -22.37 -3.09 36.21
CA ASP A 195 -21.63 -1.89 35.90
C ASP A 195 -20.13 -2.22 35.87
N SER A 196 -19.48 -2.01 34.71
CA SER A 196 -18.06 -2.27 34.55
C SER A 196 -17.31 -0.96 34.40
N THR A 197 -16.24 -0.78 35.16
CA THR A 197 -15.31 0.34 35.05
C THR A 197 -13.94 -0.17 34.68
N PHE A 198 -13.34 0.48 33.70
CA PHE A 198 -11.97 0.19 33.26
C PHE A 198 -11.04 1.29 33.78
N THR A 199 -10.03 0.93 34.56
CA THR A 199 -9.02 1.87 35.09
C THR A 199 -7.62 1.37 34.76
N GLY A 200 -6.82 2.18 34.10
CA GLY A 200 -5.47 1.84 33.67
C GLY A 200 -5.33 1.87 32.14
N SER A 201 -4.13 1.65 31.66
CA SER A 201 -3.80 1.55 30.23
C SER A 201 -2.73 0.48 30.02
N PHE A 202 -2.93 -0.39 29.04
CA PHE A 202 -1.93 -1.36 28.61
C PHE A 202 -0.94 -0.75 27.61
N GLY A 203 -1.30 0.41 27.06
CA GLY A 203 -0.48 1.10 26.06
C GLY A 203 -0.47 0.43 24.70
N ARG A 204 0.50 0.85 23.88
CA ARG A 204 0.70 0.35 22.53
C ARG A 204 1.63 -0.85 22.53
N MET A 205 1.20 -1.97 21.98
CA MET A 205 2.02 -3.17 21.78
C MET A 205 2.30 -3.36 20.29
N ARG A 206 3.52 -3.79 19.96
CA ARG A 206 3.84 -4.26 18.60
C ARG A 206 3.32 -5.67 18.45
N ALA A 207 2.61 -5.94 17.35
CA ALA A 207 2.31 -7.29 16.92
C ALA A 207 3.60 -7.85 16.28
N GLU A 208 4.37 -8.66 17.02
CA GLU A 208 5.47 -9.48 16.49
C GLU A 208 4.93 -10.86 16.10
#